data_d331f2d2dee6f48e3ae53df3efcf3374
#
_entry.id   d331f2d2dee6f48e3ae53df3efcf3374
#
_cell.length_a   1.000
_cell.length_b   1.000
_cell.length_c   1.000
_cell.angle_alpha   90.00
_cell.angle_beta   90.00
_cell.angle_gamma   90.00
#
_symmetry.space_group_name_H-M   'P 1'
#
loop_
_entity.id
_entity.type
_entity.pdbx_description
1 polymer ?
#
loop_
_entity_poly.entity_id
_entity_poly.type
_entity_poly.pdbx_seq_one_letter_code
_entity_poly.pdbx_strand_id
1 'polypeptide(L)'
;LVRSRGLGDVYKRQIETLAGDVSAYIPTNVISITDGQIFLESDLFFSGIRPAVNVGLSVSRVGGAAQTKAMKKVSGSLRIDLAQFREMEVFTQFSSDLDPQTKELLDHGNRLVELLKQPLYHPMSLHKQVILLCAANNRLLMDVPTEDVKAFTEDLVSFFEAKYGELASEIDEKKVLTDEMAEKIVQAVKEFKK
;
A
#
# COMPACT_ATOMS: atom_id res chain seq x y z
N LEU A 1 -2.96 -23.96 18.76
CA LEU A 1 -1.54 -24.37 18.61
C LEU A 1 -0.92 -23.92 17.28
N VAL A 2 -1.65 -23.96 16.16
CA VAL A 2 -1.16 -23.50 14.85
C VAL A 2 -1.02 -21.97 14.82
N ARG A 3 -1.92 -21.22 15.46
CA ARG A 3 -1.85 -19.76 15.57
C ARG A 3 -0.65 -19.28 16.39
N SER A 4 -0.29 -20.01 17.46
CA SER A 4 0.86 -19.65 18.29
C SER A 4 2.20 -19.87 17.59
N ARG A 5 2.31 -20.81 16.66
CA ARG A 5 3.53 -21.04 15.86
C ARG A 5 3.78 -19.88 14.89
N GLY A 6 2.76 -19.41 14.18
CA GLY A 6 2.89 -18.29 13.27
C GLY A 6 3.32 -16.99 13.96
N LEU A 7 2.72 -16.67 15.09
CA LEU A 7 3.09 -15.49 15.90
C LEU A 7 4.50 -15.62 16.48
N GLY A 8 4.90 -16.82 16.93
CA GLY A 8 6.25 -17.06 17.43
C GLY A 8 7.33 -16.90 16.36
N ASP A 9 7.07 -17.27 15.11
CA ASP A 9 8.02 -17.11 14.01
C ASP A 9 8.20 -15.64 13.63
N VAL A 10 7.13 -14.84 13.61
CA VAL A 10 7.20 -13.40 13.38
C VAL A 10 8.01 -12.72 14.48
N TYR A 11 7.72 -13.03 15.73
CA TYR A 11 8.46 -12.45 16.88
C TYR A 11 9.95 -12.80 16.88
N LYS A 12 10.32 -14.02 16.54
CA LYS A 12 11.73 -14.46 16.43
C LYS A 12 12.54 -13.68 15.40
N ARG A 13 11.88 -13.07 14.41
CA ARG A 13 12.53 -12.31 13.34
C ARG A 13 12.47 -10.80 13.56
N GLN A 14 12.00 -10.37 14.72
CA GLN A 14 12.00 -8.97 15.10
C GLN A 14 13.28 -8.59 15.81
N ILE A 15 13.74 -7.37 15.56
CA ILE A 15 14.84 -6.74 16.26
C ILE A 15 14.46 -5.32 16.62
N GLU A 16 14.77 -4.94 17.86
CA GLU A 16 14.58 -3.59 18.33
C GLU A 16 15.72 -2.69 17.85
N THR A 17 15.39 -1.46 17.48
CA THR A 17 16.34 -0.42 17.16
C THR A 17 16.23 0.70 18.19
N LEU A 18 17.34 1.11 18.80
CA LEU A 18 17.36 2.25 19.72
C LEU A 18 17.13 3.54 18.92
N ALA A 19 16.08 4.27 19.27
CA ALA A 19 15.70 5.52 18.60
C ALA A 19 15.58 5.42 17.06
N GLY A 20 15.23 4.25 16.53
CA GLY A 20 15.13 4.02 15.09
C GLY A 20 16.46 3.90 14.34
N ASP A 21 17.59 3.81 15.06
CA ASP A 21 18.91 3.71 14.43
C ASP A 21 19.15 2.32 13.83
N VAL A 22 18.96 2.22 12.51
CA VAL A 22 19.23 1.01 11.72
C VAL A 22 20.70 0.86 11.36
N SER A 23 21.54 1.89 11.59
CA SER A 23 22.96 1.88 11.29
C SER A 23 23.80 1.27 12.41
N ALA A 24 23.21 1.02 13.57
CA ALA A 24 23.86 0.34 14.69
C ALA A 24 24.34 -1.07 14.30
N TYR A 25 25.32 -1.59 15.02
CA TYR A 25 26.02 -2.83 14.70
C TYR A 25 25.08 -4.05 14.53
N ILE A 26 24.15 -4.25 15.48
CA ILE A 26 23.24 -5.41 15.43
C ILE A 26 22.21 -5.29 14.29
N PRO A 27 21.45 -4.18 14.12
CA PRO A 27 20.57 -4.01 12.99
C PRO A 27 21.27 -4.19 11.64
N THR A 28 22.43 -3.59 11.45
CA THR A 28 23.23 -3.69 10.22
C THR A 28 23.60 -5.12 9.88
N ASN A 29 24.05 -5.90 10.88
CA ASN A 29 24.37 -7.31 10.69
C ASN A 29 23.14 -8.13 10.29
N VAL A 30 22.00 -7.92 10.98
CA VAL A 30 20.75 -8.64 10.67
C VAL A 30 20.28 -8.33 9.26
N ILE A 31 20.30 -7.07 8.84
CA ILE A 31 19.93 -6.64 7.48
C ILE A 31 20.86 -7.29 6.44
N SER A 32 22.14 -7.43 6.75
CA SER A 32 23.11 -8.01 5.81
C SER A 32 22.94 -9.52 5.60
N ILE A 33 22.47 -10.23 6.63
CA ILE A 33 22.31 -11.70 6.63
C ILE A 33 20.94 -12.12 6.07
N THR A 34 19.93 -11.24 6.16
CA THR A 34 18.56 -11.52 5.71
C THR A 34 18.30 -10.95 4.30
N ASP A 35 17.17 -11.30 3.72
CA ASP A 35 16.74 -10.81 2.40
C ASP A 35 16.25 -9.35 2.40
N GLY A 36 16.33 -8.69 3.52
CA GLY A 36 15.88 -7.31 3.70
C GLY A 36 15.17 -7.12 5.03
N GLN A 37 14.46 -6.01 5.16
CA GLN A 37 13.78 -5.61 6.37
C GLN A 37 12.43 -4.97 6.09
N ILE A 38 11.51 -5.11 7.02
CA ILE A 38 10.32 -4.27 7.15
C ILE A 38 10.59 -3.32 8.31
N PHE A 39 10.69 -2.03 8.03
CA PHE A 39 10.99 -1.01 9.03
C PHE A 39 9.70 -0.40 9.56
N LEU A 40 9.50 -0.47 10.88
CA LEU A 40 8.35 0.08 11.58
C LEU A 40 8.77 1.33 12.34
N GLU A 41 7.99 2.39 12.21
CA GLU A 41 8.23 3.68 12.87
C GLU A 41 7.16 4.00 13.90
N SER A 42 7.59 4.41 15.09
CA SER A 42 6.69 4.84 16.17
C SER A 42 5.86 6.06 15.79
N ASP A 43 6.45 7.01 15.07
CA ASP A 43 5.77 8.23 14.66
C ASP A 43 4.61 7.95 13.69
N LEU A 44 4.81 7.01 12.75
CA LEU A 44 3.72 6.54 11.88
C LEU A 44 2.61 5.86 12.68
N PHE A 45 2.98 5.07 13.69
CA PHE A 45 1.99 4.41 14.54
C PHE A 45 1.16 5.41 15.34
N PHE A 46 1.79 6.40 15.94
CA PHE A 46 1.10 7.43 16.72
C PHE A 46 0.30 8.40 15.85
N SER A 47 0.69 8.64 14.61
CA SER A 47 -0.10 9.40 13.63
C SER A 47 -1.30 8.62 13.05
N GLY A 48 -1.50 7.36 13.50
CA GLY A 48 -2.64 6.54 13.07
C GLY A 48 -2.41 5.75 11.77
N ILE A 49 -1.20 5.75 11.22
CA ILE A 49 -0.83 4.93 10.06
C ILE A 49 -0.54 3.52 10.55
N ARG A 50 -1.43 2.60 10.25
CA ARG A 50 -1.32 1.19 10.66
C ARG A 50 -1.61 0.26 9.49
N PRO A 51 -0.68 -0.65 9.12
CA PRO A 51 0.62 -0.90 9.74
C PRO A 51 1.59 0.28 9.61
N ALA A 52 2.42 0.50 10.64
CA ALA A 52 3.34 1.63 10.74
C ALA A 52 4.64 1.37 9.92
N VAL A 53 4.49 0.93 8.68
CA VAL A 53 5.59 0.54 7.80
C VAL A 53 6.15 1.76 7.07
N ASN A 54 7.43 2.02 7.26
CA ASN A 54 8.15 2.96 6.41
C ASN A 54 8.50 2.28 5.09
N VAL A 55 7.80 2.63 4.02
CA VAL A 55 7.97 2.05 2.69
C VAL A 55 9.34 2.41 2.08
N GLY A 56 9.88 3.58 2.41
CA GLY A 56 11.18 4.06 1.92
C GLY A 56 12.36 3.24 2.46
N LEU A 57 12.34 2.94 3.78
CA LEU A 57 13.38 2.21 4.48
C LEU A 57 13.19 0.69 4.45
N SER A 58 11.99 0.23 4.08
CA SER A 58 11.72 -1.20 3.94
C SER A 58 12.20 -1.70 2.59
N VAL A 59 12.96 -2.79 2.61
CA VAL A 59 13.58 -3.37 1.40
C VAL A 59 13.41 -4.88 1.42
N SER A 60 13.11 -5.48 0.28
CA SER A 60 13.18 -6.92 0.05
C SER A 60 13.95 -7.20 -1.23
N ARG A 61 15.04 -7.98 -1.14
CA ARG A 61 15.87 -8.37 -2.29
C ARG A 61 15.14 -9.34 -3.21
N VAL A 62 14.28 -10.17 -2.66
CA VAL A 62 13.54 -11.21 -3.38
C VAL A 62 12.06 -10.87 -3.59
N GLY A 63 11.55 -9.84 -2.91
CA GLY A 63 10.13 -9.48 -2.92
C GLY A 63 9.58 -9.25 -4.33
N GLY A 64 10.34 -8.56 -5.18
CA GLY A 64 9.93 -8.34 -6.57
C GLY A 64 9.81 -9.62 -7.41
N ALA A 65 10.63 -10.65 -7.12
CA ALA A 65 10.52 -11.95 -7.78
C ALA A 65 9.36 -12.79 -7.22
N ALA A 66 9.03 -12.62 -5.95
CA ALA A 66 7.94 -13.33 -5.28
C ALA A 66 6.55 -12.77 -5.61
N GLN A 67 6.45 -11.53 -6.06
CA GLN A 67 5.19 -10.91 -6.47
C GLN A 67 4.56 -11.60 -7.68
N THR A 68 3.22 -11.70 -7.67
CA THR A 68 2.46 -12.09 -8.86
C THR A 68 2.63 -11.04 -9.95
N LYS A 69 2.45 -11.42 -11.22
CA LYS A 69 2.54 -10.47 -12.34
C LYS A 69 1.50 -9.35 -12.21
N ALA A 70 0.31 -9.66 -11.72
CA ALA A 70 -0.75 -8.67 -11.46
C ALA A 70 -0.30 -7.64 -10.42
N MET A 71 0.20 -8.09 -9.27
CA MET A 71 0.69 -7.19 -8.21
C MET A 71 1.86 -6.35 -8.67
N LYS A 72 2.83 -6.94 -9.37
CA LYS A 72 4.00 -6.23 -9.89
C LYS A 72 3.62 -5.08 -10.82
N LYS A 73 2.56 -5.27 -11.62
CA LYS A 73 2.06 -4.24 -12.54
C LYS A 73 1.45 -3.06 -11.80
N VAL A 74 0.67 -3.29 -10.74
CA VAL A 74 -0.02 -2.21 -10.01
C VAL A 74 0.81 -1.60 -8.88
N SER A 75 1.80 -2.29 -8.33
CA SER A 75 2.63 -1.75 -7.24
C SER A 75 3.88 -0.99 -7.71
N GLY A 76 4.15 -0.97 -9.03
CA GLY A 76 5.39 -0.42 -9.56
C GLY A 76 5.60 1.06 -9.26
N SER A 77 4.58 1.90 -9.41
CA SER A 77 4.64 3.34 -9.14
C SER A 77 4.47 3.69 -7.66
N LEU A 78 3.74 2.86 -6.90
CA LEU A 78 3.32 3.16 -5.53
C LEU A 78 4.45 3.64 -4.61
N ARG A 79 5.62 3.00 -4.70
CA ARG A 79 6.78 3.38 -3.88
C ARG A 79 7.31 4.76 -4.24
N ILE A 80 7.31 5.10 -5.52
CA ILE A 80 7.77 6.40 -6.03
C ILE A 80 6.78 7.48 -5.60
N ASP A 81 5.48 7.23 -5.77
CA ASP A 81 4.41 8.16 -5.41
C ASP A 81 4.43 8.47 -3.91
N LEU A 82 4.60 7.46 -3.06
CA LEU A 82 4.72 7.64 -1.61
C LEU A 82 6.02 8.35 -1.19
N ALA A 83 7.13 8.11 -1.90
CA ALA A 83 8.38 8.82 -1.63
C ALA A 83 8.25 10.31 -1.98
N GLN A 84 7.68 10.63 -3.14
CA GLN A 84 7.41 12.02 -3.55
C GLN A 84 6.43 12.71 -2.60
N PHE A 85 5.37 12.01 -2.19
CA PHE A 85 4.43 12.55 -1.20
C PHE A 85 5.13 12.93 0.11
N ARG A 86 5.95 12.05 0.67
CA ARG A 86 6.67 12.32 1.92
C ARG A 86 7.65 13.48 1.80
N GLU A 87 8.35 13.57 0.68
CA GLU A 87 9.25 14.70 0.41
C GLU A 87 8.48 16.02 0.38
N MET A 88 7.35 16.05 -0.31
CA MET A 88 6.53 17.26 -0.38
C MET A 88 5.83 17.57 0.95
N GLU A 89 5.41 16.58 1.72
CA GLU A 89 4.82 16.78 3.05
C GLU A 89 5.75 17.56 3.99
N VAL A 90 7.04 17.27 3.97
CA VAL A 90 8.04 18.03 4.74
C VAL A 90 8.11 19.49 4.29
N PHE A 91 8.06 19.74 2.98
CA PHE A 91 8.09 21.11 2.44
C PHE A 91 6.85 21.93 2.80
N THR A 92 5.68 21.29 2.93
CA THR A 92 4.43 22.01 3.28
C THR A 92 4.46 22.61 4.68
N GLN A 93 5.27 22.08 5.58
CA GLN A 93 5.44 22.64 6.92
C GLN A 93 6.10 24.03 6.90
N PHE A 94 6.78 24.38 5.81
CA PHE A 94 7.53 25.62 5.68
C PHE A 94 6.93 26.61 4.64
N SER A 95 5.95 26.20 3.85
CA SER A 95 5.34 27.02 2.80
C SER A 95 3.84 27.12 2.94
N SER A 96 3.31 28.34 2.98
CA SER A 96 1.85 28.57 3.03
C SER A 96 1.19 28.57 1.64
N ASP A 97 1.96 28.84 0.58
CA ASP A 97 1.47 28.89 -0.80
C ASP A 97 2.02 27.70 -1.60
N LEU A 98 1.16 26.73 -1.86
CA LEU A 98 1.46 25.58 -2.69
C LEU A 98 0.94 25.80 -4.10
N ASP A 99 1.78 25.48 -5.09
CA ASP A 99 1.32 25.43 -6.47
C ASP A 99 0.31 24.29 -6.69
N PRO A 100 -0.55 24.40 -7.74
CA PRO A 100 -1.61 23.41 -7.97
C PRO A 100 -1.10 21.97 -8.17
N GLN A 101 0.10 21.81 -8.74
CA GLN A 101 0.68 20.47 -9.00
C GLN A 101 1.13 19.82 -7.69
N THR A 102 1.80 20.57 -6.83
CA THR A 102 2.20 20.10 -5.49
C THR A 102 0.97 19.75 -4.65
N LYS A 103 -0.08 20.56 -4.72
CA LYS A 103 -1.35 20.26 -4.03
C LYS A 103 -1.98 18.96 -4.52
N GLU A 104 -2.04 18.76 -5.84
CA GLU A 104 -2.56 17.52 -6.41
C GLU A 104 -1.75 16.28 -5.98
N LEU A 105 -0.41 16.41 -5.94
CA LEU A 105 0.48 15.34 -5.48
C LEU A 105 0.24 14.99 -4.01
N LEU A 106 0.07 15.99 -3.15
CA LEU A 106 -0.24 15.80 -1.74
C LEU A 106 -1.62 15.18 -1.55
N ASP A 107 -2.62 15.65 -2.28
CA ASP A 107 -3.96 15.10 -2.24
C ASP A 107 -4.00 13.64 -2.69
N HIS A 108 -3.23 13.28 -3.71
CA HIS A 108 -3.06 11.90 -4.14
C HIS A 108 -2.35 11.05 -3.09
N GLY A 109 -1.24 11.54 -2.55
CA GLY A 109 -0.46 10.85 -1.53
C GLY A 109 -1.24 10.57 -0.25
N ASN A 110 -2.04 11.54 0.23
CA ASN A 110 -2.92 11.36 1.38
C ASN A 110 -3.90 10.20 1.16
N ARG A 111 -4.51 10.11 -0.03
CA ARG A 111 -5.43 9.02 -0.36
C ARG A 111 -4.72 7.68 -0.48
N LEU A 112 -3.49 7.66 -0.99
CA LEU A 112 -2.66 6.45 -0.99
C LEU A 112 -2.35 5.97 0.43
N VAL A 113 -2.01 6.88 1.34
CA VAL A 113 -1.76 6.55 2.75
C VAL A 113 -3.02 5.98 3.41
N GLU A 114 -4.19 6.59 3.18
CA GLU A 114 -5.47 6.06 3.70
C GLU A 114 -5.79 4.67 3.12
N LEU A 115 -5.59 4.49 1.80
CA LEU A 115 -5.81 3.21 1.12
C LEU A 115 -4.95 2.08 1.68
N LEU A 116 -3.73 2.39 2.13
CA LEU A 116 -2.77 1.42 2.67
C LEU A 116 -3.00 1.09 4.14
N LYS A 117 -3.85 1.83 4.85
CA LYS A 117 -4.23 1.49 6.22
C LYS A 117 -5.03 0.19 6.22
N GLN A 118 -4.63 -0.74 7.05
CA GLN A 118 -5.23 -2.07 7.12
C GLN A 118 -5.53 -2.46 8.57
N PRO A 119 -6.75 -2.95 8.85
CA PRO A 119 -7.08 -3.46 10.19
C PRO A 119 -6.26 -4.71 10.52
N LEU A 120 -6.00 -4.92 11.80
CA LEU A 120 -5.29 -6.08 12.29
C LEU A 120 -6.08 -7.37 11.99
N TYR A 121 -5.39 -8.41 11.52
CA TYR A 121 -5.97 -9.72 11.18
C TYR A 121 -7.00 -9.73 10.04
N HIS A 122 -7.01 -8.73 9.18
CA HIS A 122 -7.86 -8.68 7.98
C HIS A 122 -7.03 -8.70 6.70
N PRO A 123 -6.47 -9.86 6.30
CA PRO A 123 -5.74 -9.98 5.04
C PRO A 123 -6.68 -9.81 3.86
N MET A 124 -6.20 -9.14 2.82
CA MET A 124 -6.95 -8.92 1.58
C MET A 124 -6.52 -9.94 0.52
N SER A 125 -7.49 -10.46 -0.26
CA SER A 125 -7.22 -11.29 -1.44
C SER A 125 -6.47 -10.51 -2.53
N LEU A 126 -5.86 -11.23 -3.47
CA LEU A 126 -5.07 -10.60 -4.53
C LEU A 126 -5.92 -9.66 -5.39
N HIS A 127 -7.10 -10.10 -5.83
CA HIS A 127 -7.98 -9.28 -6.67
C HIS A 127 -8.36 -7.96 -5.98
N LYS A 128 -8.69 -7.99 -4.67
CA LYS A 128 -9.00 -6.77 -3.90
C LYS A 128 -7.86 -5.77 -3.93
N GLN A 129 -6.65 -6.24 -3.62
CA GLN A 129 -5.45 -5.40 -3.66
C GLN A 129 -5.20 -4.83 -5.06
N VAL A 130 -5.34 -5.64 -6.11
CA VAL A 130 -5.11 -5.24 -7.50
C VAL A 130 -6.14 -4.19 -7.95
N ILE A 131 -7.42 -4.38 -7.62
CA ILE A 131 -8.49 -3.44 -7.97
C ILE A 131 -8.25 -2.08 -7.31
N LEU A 132 -7.98 -2.07 -6.01
CA LEU A 132 -7.78 -0.84 -5.25
C LEU A 132 -6.52 -0.09 -5.71
N LEU A 133 -5.41 -0.77 -5.91
CA LEU A 133 -4.18 -0.16 -6.42
C LEU A 133 -4.33 0.31 -7.87
N CYS A 134 -5.07 -0.42 -8.71
CA CYS A 134 -5.39 0.00 -10.07
C CYS A 134 -6.23 1.30 -10.06
N ALA A 135 -7.23 1.40 -9.19
CA ALA A 135 -8.04 2.60 -9.03
C ALA A 135 -7.20 3.80 -8.56
N ALA A 136 -6.30 3.59 -7.60
CA ALA A 136 -5.41 4.62 -7.08
C ALA A 136 -4.42 5.12 -8.15
N ASN A 137 -3.75 4.21 -8.86
CA ASN A 137 -2.80 4.55 -9.93
C ASN A 137 -3.45 5.35 -11.07
N ASN A 138 -4.72 5.09 -11.36
CA ASN A 138 -5.48 5.86 -12.35
C ASN A 138 -6.13 7.12 -11.77
N ARG A 139 -5.73 7.54 -10.55
CA ARG A 139 -6.22 8.74 -9.85
C ARG A 139 -7.74 8.79 -9.69
N LEU A 140 -8.39 7.62 -9.68
CA LEU A 140 -9.85 7.52 -9.55
C LEU A 140 -10.35 7.80 -8.12
N LEU A 141 -9.47 8.03 -7.15
CA LEU A 141 -9.82 8.39 -5.79
C LEU A 141 -9.77 9.90 -5.53
N MET A 142 -9.38 10.72 -6.53
CA MET A 142 -9.13 12.17 -6.32
C MET A 142 -10.35 12.99 -5.93
N ASP A 143 -11.52 12.58 -6.32
CA ASP A 143 -12.81 13.19 -5.98
C ASP A 143 -13.44 12.65 -4.69
N VAL A 144 -12.82 11.63 -4.07
CA VAL A 144 -13.27 11.07 -2.79
C VAL A 144 -12.59 11.82 -1.65
N PRO A 145 -13.32 12.34 -0.64
CA PRO A 145 -12.72 12.91 0.56
C PRO A 145 -11.79 11.90 1.24
N THR A 146 -10.67 12.37 1.79
CA THR A 146 -9.66 11.48 2.38
C THR A 146 -10.24 10.64 3.53
N GLU A 147 -11.15 11.21 4.33
CA GLU A 147 -11.86 10.55 5.42
C GLU A 147 -12.80 9.43 4.95
N ASP A 148 -13.32 9.52 3.73
CA ASP A 148 -14.27 8.56 3.16
C ASP A 148 -13.58 7.46 2.33
N VAL A 149 -12.27 7.56 2.07
CA VAL A 149 -11.54 6.60 1.22
C VAL A 149 -11.74 5.16 1.69
N LYS A 150 -11.72 4.92 2.99
CA LYS A 150 -11.90 3.58 3.54
C LYS A 150 -13.29 3.01 3.24
N ALA A 151 -14.35 3.76 3.53
CA ALA A 151 -15.72 3.33 3.26
C ALA A 151 -15.94 3.13 1.75
N PHE A 152 -15.49 4.09 0.94
CA PHE A 152 -15.56 4.01 -0.51
C PHE A 152 -14.88 2.75 -1.06
N THR A 153 -13.71 2.38 -0.54
CA THR A 153 -12.96 1.19 -1.01
C THR A 153 -13.61 -0.12 -0.60
N GLU A 154 -14.22 -0.19 0.59
CA GLU A 154 -14.99 -1.35 1.05
C GLU A 154 -16.24 -1.56 0.16
N ASP A 155 -16.97 -0.49 -0.14
CA ASP A 155 -18.15 -0.51 -1.01
C ASP A 155 -17.78 -0.82 -2.47
N LEU A 156 -16.69 -0.24 -2.98
CA LEU A 156 -16.17 -0.53 -4.32
C LEU A 156 -15.82 -2.01 -4.49
N VAL A 157 -15.14 -2.59 -3.52
CA VAL A 157 -14.79 -4.02 -3.57
C VAL A 157 -16.05 -4.88 -3.57
N SER A 158 -17.04 -4.55 -2.72
CA SER A 158 -18.31 -5.27 -2.65
C SER A 158 -19.09 -5.19 -3.96
N PHE A 159 -19.15 -3.99 -4.56
CA PHE A 159 -19.76 -3.78 -5.88
C PHE A 159 -19.05 -4.59 -6.96
N PHE A 160 -17.71 -4.58 -6.95
CA PHE A 160 -16.92 -5.30 -7.95
C PHE A 160 -17.10 -6.82 -7.84
N GLU A 161 -17.08 -7.37 -6.63
CA GLU A 161 -17.33 -8.80 -6.40
C GLU A 161 -18.75 -9.23 -6.85
N ALA A 162 -19.75 -8.37 -6.62
CA ALA A 162 -21.12 -8.64 -7.02
C ALA A 162 -21.34 -8.59 -8.54
N LYS A 163 -20.73 -7.63 -9.23
CA LYS A 163 -21.01 -7.37 -10.65
C LYS A 163 -19.95 -7.93 -11.59
N TYR A 164 -18.69 -7.97 -11.15
CA TYR A 164 -17.53 -8.39 -11.93
C TYR A 164 -16.80 -9.59 -11.28
N GLY A 165 -17.53 -10.45 -10.59
CA GLY A 165 -16.99 -11.61 -9.85
C GLY A 165 -16.17 -12.56 -10.72
N GLU A 166 -16.53 -12.74 -12.00
CA GLU A 166 -15.74 -13.54 -12.96
C GLU A 166 -14.35 -12.94 -13.18
N LEU A 167 -14.25 -11.60 -13.31
CA LEU A 167 -12.98 -10.91 -13.48
C LEU A 167 -12.13 -10.98 -12.20
N ALA A 168 -12.78 -10.88 -11.03
CA ALA A 168 -12.09 -11.05 -9.74
C ALA A 168 -11.50 -12.45 -9.61
N SER A 169 -12.26 -13.48 -9.94
CA SER A 169 -11.81 -14.88 -9.94
C SER A 169 -10.67 -15.11 -10.95
N GLU A 170 -10.77 -14.53 -12.13
CA GLU A 170 -9.74 -14.63 -13.16
C GLU A 170 -8.40 -14.03 -12.70
N ILE A 171 -8.43 -12.90 -11.97
CA ILE A 171 -7.23 -12.27 -11.38
C ILE A 171 -6.60 -13.20 -10.35
N ASP A 172 -7.40 -13.80 -9.47
CA ASP A 172 -6.90 -14.70 -8.42
C ASP A 172 -6.32 -16.00 -8.98
N GLU A 173 -6.92 -16.56 -10.02
CA GLU A 173 -6.49 -17.82 -10.63
C GLU A 173 -5.24 -17.60 -11.50
N LYS A 174 -5.31 -16.67 -12.46
CA LYS A 174 -4.25 -16.43 -13.43
C LYS A 174 -3.08 -15.63 -12.87
N LYS A 175 -3.32 -14.85 -11.80
CA LYS A 175 -2.32 -13.96 -11.15
C LYS A 175 -1.66 -12.97 -12.10
N VAL A 176 -2.37 -12.63 -13.18
CA VAL A 176 -1.93 -11.69 -14.21
C VAL A 176 -2.99 -10.60 -14.37
N LEU A 177 -2.56 -9.39 -14.68
CA LEU A 177 -3.41 -8.26 -15.03
C LEU A 177 -3.08 -7.83 -16.46
N THR A 178 -3.93 -8.17 -17.43
CA THR A 178 -3.81 -7.68 -18.81
C THR A 178 -4.24 -6.22 -18.91
N ASP A 179 -3.93 -5.55 -20.01
CA ASP A 179 -4.38 -4.16 -20.21
C ASP A 179 -5.90 -4.08 -20.33
N GLU A 180 -6.52 -5.05 -21.00
CA GLU A 180 -7.98 -5.16 -21.10
C GLU A 180 -8.66 -5.33 -19.74
N MET A 181 -8.07 -6.14 -18.85
CA MET A 181 -8.56 -6.31 -17.48
C MET A 181 -8.43 -5.01 -16.69
N ALA A 182 -7.32 -4.30 -16.83
CA ALA A 182 -7.10 -3.01 -16.17
C ALA A 182 -8.12 -1.95 -16.65
N GLU A 183 -8.41 -1.90 -17.95
CA GLU A 183 -9.43 -1.02 -18.51
C GLU A 183 -10.83 -1.34 -17.96
N LYS A 184 -11.18 -2.63 -17.86
CA LYS A 184 -12.45 -3.06 -17.25
C LYS A 184 -12.54 -2.64 -15.78
N ILE A 185 -11.46 -2.73 -15.01
CA ILE A 185 -11.42 -2.25 -13.63
C ILE A 185 -11.68 -0.73 -13.60
N VAL A 186 -10.99 0.04 -14.45
CA VAL A 186 -11.19 1.50 -14.54
C VAL A 186 -12.64 1.84 -14.90
N GLN A 187 -13.24 1.12 -15.84
CA GLN A 187 -14.66 1.29 -16.23
C GLN A 187 -15.59 0.97 -15.06
N ALA A 188 -15.36 -0.14 -14.37
CA ALA A 188 -16.16 -0.55 -13.21
C ALA A 188 -16.12 0.50 -12.09
N VAL A 189 -14.94 1.07 -11.79
CA VAL A 189 -14.81 2.15 -10.79
C VAL A 189 -15.56 3.41 -11.22
N LYS A 190 -15.49 3.79 -12.51
CA LYS A 190 -16.25 4.92 -13.06
C LYS A 190 -17.74 4.69 -13.03
N GLU A 191 -18.18 3.45 -13.20
CA GLU A 191 -19.58 3.08 -13.09
C GLU A 191 -20.08 3.13 -11.65
N PHE A 192 -19.29 2.64 -10.71
CA PHE A 192 -19.61 2.69 -9.28
C PHE A 192 -19.81 4.12 -8.76
N LYS A 193 -19.13 5.10 -9.35
CA LYS A 193 -19.21 6.51 -8.99
C LYS A 193 -20.43 7.26 -9.57
N LYS A 194 -21.16 6.68 -10.48
CA LYS A 194 -22.36 7.27 -11.08
C LYS A 194 -23.59 7.03 -10.22
#